data_e72a6418cfe25000b4cf52a893a3d70d
#
_entry.id   e72a6418cfe25000b4cf52a893a3d70d
#
_cell.length_a   1.000
_cell.length_b   1.000
_cell.length_c   1.000
_cell.angle_alpha   90.00
_cell.angle_beta   90.00
_cell.angle_gamma   90.00
#
_symmetry.space_group_name_H-M   'P 1'
#
loop_
_entity.id
_entity.type
_entity.pdbx_description
1 polymer ?
#
loop_
_entity_poly.entity_id
_entity_poly.type
_entity_poly.pdbx_seq_one_letter_code
_entity_poly.pdbx_strand_id
1 'polypeptide(L)'
;VGNSPGEYKDIGSIDVNPANGELYLKEMNRQQIHVYSLDGKFKHSFTFPEGKRMSRMCLFSPDYLIAEQESKVPDDQDANFYPYLLVSTRDGHLDSLDYVQKRNILVKLIVNAENHSYAYLLEPSLIRNGSRFYIGNPDSDTLFAMNPDRTLEPLLVRTPSHSEEGNKYGLFLRGAAGAYFFLTKQPM
;
A
#
# COMPACT_ATOMS: atom_id res chain seq x y z
N VAL A 1 18.46 14.20 -11.49
CA VAL A 1 17.08 14.70 -11.34
C VAL A 1 16.71 15.43 -12.61
N GLY A 2 15.63 15.00 -13.29
CA GLY A 2 15.24 15.60 -14.58
C GLY A 2 14.12 14.84 -15.30
N ASN A 3 14.15 14.93 -16.63
CA ASN A 3 13.13 14.35 -17.52
C ASN A 3 13.67 13.31 -18.51
N SER A 4 14.97 13.07 -18.53
CA SER A 4 15.60 12.08 -19.41
C SER A 4 15.31 10.65 -18.94
N PRO A 5 15.43 9.64 -19.81
CA PRO A 5 15.33 8.25 -19.40
C PRO A 5 16.25 7.95 -18.18
N GLY A 6 15.68 7.36 -17.15
CA GLY A 6 16.40 7.10 -15.90
C GLY A 6 16.58 8.31 -14.97
N GLU A 7 16.04 9.47 -15.30
CA GLU A 7 15.94 10.59 -14.35
C GLU A 7 14.58 10.61 -13.67
N TYR A 8 14.55 11.07 -12.43
CA TYR A 8 13.33 11.17 -11.61
C TYR A 8 13.24 12.55 -10.98
N LYS A 9 12.05 12.96 -10.56
CA LYS A 9 11.79 14.23 -9.86
C LYS A 9 11.47 14.02 -8.39
N ASP A 10 10.44 13.23 -8.14
CA ASP A 10 9.87 13.04 -6.81
C ASP A 10 9.82 11.55 -6.48
N ILE A 11 10.57 11.15 -5.46
CA ILE A 11 10.62 9.75 -5.02
C ILE A 11 9.48 9.50 -4.05
N GLY A 12 8.59 8.57 -4.38
CA GLY A 12 7.52 8.08 -3.50
C GLY A 12 7.94 6.89 -2.64
N SER A 13 8.65 5.94 -3.22
CA SER A 13 9.19 4.78 -2.50
C SER A 13 10.40 4.20 -3.20
N ILE A 14 11.25 3.55 -2.42
CA ILE A 14 12.41 2.79 -2.90
C ILE A 14 12.38 1.42 -2.23
N ASP A 15 12.68 0.38 -3.00
CA ASP A 15 12.98 -0.94 -2.44
C ASP A 15 14.07 -1.64 -3.25
N VAL A 16 14.70 -2.62 -2.63
CA VAL A 16 15.86 -3.33 -3.18
C VAL A 16 15.53 -4.81 -3.33
N ASN A 17 15.85 -5.36 -4.50
CA ASN A 17 15.80 -6.77 -4.80
C ASN A 17 17.22 -7.36 -4.89
N PRO A 18 17.76 -7.89 -3.78
CA PRO A 18 19.11 -8.45 -3.79
C PRO A 18 19.26 -9.66 -4.70
N ALA A 19 18.18 -10.43 -4.89
CA ALA A 19 18.20 -11.63 -5.73
C ALA A 19 18.45 -11.31 -7.21
N ASN A 20 17.89 -10.19 -7.69
CA ASN A 20 18.05 -9.73 -9.08
C ASN A 20 19.15 -8.67 -9.23
N GLY A 21 19.75 -8.22 -8.12
CA GLY A 21 20.72 -7.12 -8.13
C GLY A 21 20.09 -5.79 -8.58
N GLU A 22 18.86 -5.52 -8.17
CA GLU A 22 18.05 -4.41 -8.65
C GLU A 22 17.54 -3.52 -7.52
N LEU A 23 17.40 -2.24 -7.86
CA LEU A 23 16.76 -1.21 -7.06
C LEU A 23 15.56 -0.67 -7.82
N TYR A 24 14.41 -0.64 -7.16
CA TYR A 24 13.17 -0.11 -7.69
C TYR A 24 12.87 1.22 -7.04
N LEU A 25 12.69 2.25 -7.86
CA LEU A 25 12.36 3.60 -7.46
C LEU A 25 11.00 3.97 -8.05
N LYS A 26 9.99 4.15 -7.21
CA LYS A 26 8.69 4.65 -7.63
C LYS A 26 8.68 6.16 -7.62
N GLU A 27 8.38 6.76 -8.76
CA GLU A 27 8.17 8.20 -8.88
C GLU A 27 6.72 8.55 -8.46
N MET A 28 6.58 9.57 -7.59
CA MET A 28 5.27 9.90 -7.02
C MET A 28 4.30 10.44 -8.07
N ASN A 29 4.72 11.45 -8.82
CA ASN A 29 3.82 12.21 -9.70
C ASN A 29 3.57 11.53 -11.05
N ARG A 30 4.56 10.81 -11.60
CA ARG A 30 4.44 10.18 -12.92
C ARG A 30 3.86 8.78 -12.91
N GLN A 31 3.65 8.22 -11.72
CA GLN A 31 3.19 6.84 -11.58
C GLN A 31 4.06 5.85 -12.36
N GLN A 32 5.37 6.04 -12.27
CA GLN A 32 6.39 5.28 -12.97
C GLN A 32 7.32 4.61 -11.96
N ILE A 33 7.78 3.41 -12.30
CA ILE A 33 8.83 2.71 -11.60
C ILE A 33 10.08 2.72 -12.48
N HIS A 34 11.18 3.22 -11.93
CA HIS A 34 12.51 3.14 -12.54
C HIS A 34 13.28 1.99 -11.90
N VAL A 35 13.91 1.19 -12.73
CA VAL A 35 14.74 0.06 -12.30
C VAL A 35 16.20 0.38 -12.56
N TYR A 36 17.01 0.24 -11.52
CA TYR A 36 18.45 0.42 -11.57
C TYR A 36 19.14 -0.87 -11.10
N SER A 37 20.37 -1.07 -11.52
CA SER A 37 21.27 -2.00 -10.86
C SER A 37 21.74 -1.45 -9.51
N LEU A 38 22.26 -2.30 -8.63
CA LEU A 38 22.73 -1.87 -7.30
C LEU A 38 23.94 -0.92 -7.35
N ASP A 39 24.66 -0.86 -8.48
CA ASP A 39 25.72 0.14 -8.72
C ASP A 39 25.16 1.46 -9.29
N GLY A 40 23.83 1.62 -9.33
CA GLY A 40 23.16 2.87 -9.70
C GLY A 40 22.98 3.09 -11.20
N LYS A 41 23.23 2.11 -12.06
CA LYS A 41 22.98 2.24 -13.51
C LYS A 41 21.52 1.99 -13.84
N PHE A 42 20.92 2.92 -14.58
CA PHE A 42 19.57 2.76 -15.08
C PHE A 42 19.47 1.56 -16.03
N LYS A 43 18.44 0.72 -15.82
CA LYS A 43 18.15 -0.45 -16.65
C LYS A 43 16.95 -0.20 -17.55
N HIS A 44 15.80 0.04 -16.97
CA HIS A 44 14.55 0.31 -17.68
C HIS A 44 13.54 1.00 -16.75
N SER A 45 12.39 1.32 -17.29
CA SER A 45 11.25 1.76 -16.49
C SER A 45 9.95 1.20 -17.05
N PHE A 46 8.92 1.14 -16.20
CA PHE A 46 7.56 0.84 -16.60
C PHE A 46 6.60 1.80 -15.93
N THR A 47 5.52 2.14 -16.64
CA THR A 47 4.49 3.08 -16.19
C THR A 47 3.22 2.30 -15.90
N PHE A 48 2.54 2.64 -14.83
CA PHE A 48 1.24 2.05 -14.51
C PHE A 48 0.20 2.47 -15.57
N PRO A 49 -0.77 1.58 -15.87
CA PRO A 49 -1.86 1.90 -16.77
C PRO A 49 -2.63 3.15 -16.33
N GLU A 50 -3.20 3.86 -17.29
CA GLU A 50 -4.02 5.04 -17.02
C GLU A 50 -5.14 4.73 -16.02
N GLY A 51 -5.38 5.64 -15.07
CA GLY A 51 -6.35 5.47 -13.99
C GLY A 51 -5.86 4.64 -12.80
N LYS A 52 -4.68 4.01 -12.88
CA LYS A 52 -4.07 3.28 -11.77
C LYS A 52 -3.01 4.14 -11.08
N ARG A 53 -3.32 4.58 -9.87
CA ARG A 53 -2.39 5.34 -9.03
C ARG A 53 -2.00 4.50 -7.82
N MET A 54 -0.69 4.43 -7.56
CA MET A 54 -0.13 3.68 -6.45
C MET A 54 0.49 4.61 -5.42
N SER A 55 0.17 4.42 -4.14
CA SER A 55 0.75 5.19 -3.04
C SER A 55 2.09 4.63 -2.61
N ARG A 56 2.12 3.37 -2.26
CA ARG A 56 3.30 2.66 -1.75
C ARG A 56 3.61 1.45 -2.60
N MET A 57 4.86 1.07 -2.54
CA MET A 57 5.36 -0.12 -3.20
C MET A 57 6.47 -0.71 -2.34
N CYS A 58 6.50 -2.03 -2.24
CA CYS A 58 7.64 -2.75 -1.64
C CYS A 58 7.83 -4.11 -2.32
N LEU A 59 9.04 -4.64 -2.20
CA LEU A 59 9.38 -5.96 -2.73
C LEU A 59 8.61 -7.04 -1.99
N PHE A 60 7.82 -7.82 -2.72
CA PHE A 60 7.11 -8.99 -2.21
C PHE A 60 7.93 -10.28 -2.40
N SER A 61 8.43 -10.48 -3.59
CA SER A 61 9.28 -11.61 -3.98
C SER A 61 10.27 -11.16 -5.06
N PRO A 62 11.24 -11.99 -5.45
CA PRO A 62 12.14 -11.64 -6.55
C PRO A 62 11.41 -11.24 -7.85
N ASP A 63 10.22 -11.80 -8.10
CA ASP A 63 9.46 -11.59 -9.32
C ASP A 63 8.35 -10.56 -9.19
N TYR A 64 8.01 -10.12 -7.97
CA TYR A 64 6.87 -9.23 -7.73
C TYR A 64 7.15 -8.15 -6.68
N LEU A 65 6.68 -6.94 -6.99
CA LEU A 65 6.44 -5.89 -6.01
C LEU A 65 4.97 -5.95 -5.58
N ILE A 66 4.67 -5.55 -4.36
CA ILE A 66 3.31 -5.27 -3.92
C ILE A 66 3.11 -3.77 -3.84
N ALA A 67 2.03 -3.27 -4.42
CA ALA A 67 1.69 -1.86 -4.44
C ALA A 67 0.27 -1.62 -3.91
N GLU A 68 0.11 -0.55 -3.14
CA GLU A 68 -1.18 -0.10 -2.64
C GLU A 68 -1.80 0.91 -3.60
N GLN A 69 -3.03 0.64 -4.06
CA GLN A 69 -3.74 1.48 -5.01
C GLN A 69 -4.42 2.67 -4.32
N GLU A 70 -4.22 3.89 -4.83
CA GLU A 70 -4.81 5.13 -4.30
C GLU A 70 -6.28 5.36 -4.72
N SER A 71 -6.90 4.43 -5.40
CA SER A 71 -8.27 4.58 -5.84
C SER A 71 -9.24 4.50 -4.67
N LYS A 72 -10.34 5.23 -4.78
CA LYS A 72 -11.45 5.09 -3.83
C LYS A 72 -12.24 3.82 -4.15
N VAL A 73 -12.79 3.21 -3.11
CA VAL A 73 -13.81 2.18 -3.29
C VAL A 73 -14.96 2.81 -4.09
N PRO A 74 -15.44 2.18 -5.16
CA PRO A 74 -16.58 2.67 -5.92
C PRO A 74 -17.82 2.86 -5.04
N ASP A 75 -18.66 3.86 -5.37
CA ASP A 75 -19.94 4.07 -4.67
C ASP A 75 -20.95 2.95 -4.98
N ASP A 76 -20.73 2.20 -6.07
CA ASP A 76 -21.49 1.02 -6.41
C ASP A 76 -21.18 -0.11 -5.43
N GLN A 77 -22.19 -0.54 -4.66
CA GLN A 77 -22.06 -1.56 -3.63
C GLN A 77 -21.71 -2.96 -4.17
N ASP A 78 -21.96 -3.19 -5.46
CA ASP A 78 -21.65 -4.46 -6.13
C ASP A 78 -20.23 -4.48 -6.73
N ALA A 79 -19.58 -3.33 -6.83
CA ALA A 79 -18.23 -3.25 -7.36
C ALA A 79 -17.18 -3.70 -6.34
N ASN A 80 -16.31 -4.60 -6.75
CA ASN A 80 -15.17 -5.02 -5.95
C ASN A 80 -13.99 -4.07 -6.17
N PHE A 81 -13.43 -3.56 -5.08
CA PHE A 81 -12.20 -2.79 -5.10
C PHE A 81 -11.07 -3.59 -4.47
N TYR A 82 -10.00 -3.79 -5.25
CA TYR A 82 -8.79 -4.50 -4.83
C TYR A 82 -7.68 -3.49 -4.52
N PRO A 83 -7.45 -3.14 -3.24
CA PRO A 83 -6.52 -2.09 -2.87
C PRO A 83 -5.05 -2.47 -3.07
N TYR A 84 -4.74 -3.76 -3.20
CA TYR A 84 -3.38 -4.25 -3.34
C TYR A 84 -3.19 -4.90 -4.70
N LEU A 85 -2.14 -4.48 -5.40
CA LEU A 85 -1.75 -5.02 -6.68
C LEU A 85 -0.34 -5.60 -6.60
N LEU A 86 -0.15 -6.72 -7.27
CA LEU A 86 1.15 -7.30 -7.51
C LEU A 86 1.67 -6.80 -8.85
N VAL A 87 2.87 -6.27 -8.84
CA VAL A 87 3.51 -5.69 -10.01
C VAL A 87 4.68 -6.58 -10.40
N SER A 88 4.62 -7.18 -11.58
CA SER A 88 5.73 -7.99 -12.11
C SER A 88 6.99 -7.15 -12.22
N THR A 89 8.09 -7.63 -11.67
CA THR A 89 9.40 -6.95 -11.74
C THR A 89 10.00 -6.99 -13.14
N ARG A 90 9.49 -7.87 -14.02
CA ARG A 90 9.99 -8.05 -15.37
C ARG A 90 9.44 -7.02 -16.35
N ASP A 91 8.14 -6.80 -16.31
CA ASP A 91 7.41 -6.06 -17.36
C ASP A 91 6.36 -5.08 -16.81
N GLY A 92 6.20 -5.01 -15.48
CA GLY A 92 5.22 -4.15 -14.84
C GLY A 92 3.76 -4.63 -14.95
N HIS A 93 3.53 -5.87 -15.42
CA HIS A 93 2.18 -6.45 -15.45
C HIS A 93 1.55 -6.44 -14.06
N LEU A 94 0.24 -6.13 -14.01
CA LEU A 94 -0.52 -5.99 -12.76
C LEU A 94 -1.45 -7.18 -12.55
N ASP A 95 -1.32 -7.81 -11.38
CA ASP A 95 -2.27 -8.77 -10.84
C ASP A 95 -2.92 -8.22 -9.56
N SER A 96 -4.17 -8.57 -9.30
CA SER A 96 -4.83 -8.23 -8.04
C SER A 96 -4.49 -9.24 -6.96
N LEU A 97 -4.23 -8.77 -5.74
CA LEU A 97 -4.30 -9.62 -4.56
C LEU A 97 -5.77 -9.90 -4.25
N ASP A 98 -6.11 -11.13 -3.89
CA ASP A 98 -7.49 -11.52 -3.53
C ASP A 98 -7.87 -10.99 -2.14
N TYR A 99 -7.98 -9.67 -2.06
CA TYR A 99 -8.43 -8.92 -0.90
C TYR A 99 -9.33 -7.78 -1.38
N VAL A 100 -10.58 -7.79 -0.97
CA VAL A 100 -11.58 -6.79 -1.37
C VAL A 100 -11.82 -5.81 -0.24
N GLN A 101 -11.67 -4.53 -0.54
CA GLN A 101 -12.07 -3.44 0.35
C GLN A 101 -13.50 -3.01 0.03
N LYS A 102 -14.34 -2.91 1.06
CA LYS A 102 -15.77 -2.60 0.93
C LYS A 102 -16.10 -1.14 1.23
N ARG A 103 -15.26 -0.42 1.96
CA ARG A 103 -15.54 0.95 2.41
C ARG A 103 -14.30 1.83 2.32
N ASN A 104 -14.52 3.10 2.07
CA ASN A 104 -13.48 4.12 2.21
C ASN A 104 -13.47 4.63 3.64
N ILE A 105 -12.38 4.42 4.35
CA ILE A 105 -12.16 5.03 5.66
C ILE A 105 -11.09 6.11 5.49
N LEU A 106 -11.50 7.34 5.71
CA LEU A 106 -10.64 8.51 5.61
C LEU A 106 -10.40 9.06 7.01
N VAL A 107 -9.15 9.16 7.41
CA VAL A 107 -8.78 9.86 8.64
C VAL A 107 -8.76 11.36 8.35
N LYS A 108 -9.62 12.09 9.04
CA LYS A 108 -9.69 13.54 8.96
C LYS A 108 -8.60 14.17 9.82
N LEU A 109 -7.68 14.89 9.18
CA LEU A 109 -6.68 15.68 9.86
C LEU A 109 -7.09 17.15 9.82
N ILE A 110 -7.15 17.82 10.97
CA ILE A 110 -7.35 19.25 11.05
C ILE A 110 -6.01 19.93 10.75
N VAL A 111 -5.91 20.59 9.60
CA VAL A 111 -4.69 21.27 9.17
C VAL A 111 -4.65 22.68 9.74
N ASN A 112 -5.82 23.35 9.80
CA ASN A 112 -5.96 24.68 10.38
C ASN A 112 -7.33 24.80 11.05
N ALA A 113 -7.32 25.03 12.36
CA ALA A 113 -8.55 25.13 13.16
C ALA A 113 -9.30 26.44 12.94
N GLU A 114 -8.59 27.52 12.57
CA GLU A 114 -9.21 28.85 12.42
C GLU A 114 -10.05 28.98 11.15
N ASN A 115 -9.58 28.41 10.05
CA ASN A 115 -10.30 28.44 8.76
C ASN A 115 -10.96 27.10 8.40
N HIS A 116 -11.02 26.16 9.35
CA HIS A 116 -11.63 24.83 9.17
C HIS A 116 -11.10 24.04 7.97
N SER A 117 -9.82 24.22 7.64
CA SER A 117 -9.20 23.41 6.58
C SER A 117 -8.88 22.00 7.09
N TYR A 118 -9.17 21.02 6.25
CA TYR A 118 -8.97 19.60 6.56
C TYR A 118 -8.17 18.93 5.46
N ALA A 119 -7.27 18.04 5.84
CA ALA A 119 -6.73 17.04 4.96
C ALA A 119 -7.29 15.66 5.33
N TYR A 120 -7.49 14.82 4.34
CA TYR A 120 -7.84 13.43 4.55
C TYR A 120 -6.63 12.57 4.24
N LEU A 121 -6.27 11.69 5.17
CA LEU A 121 -5.20 10.74 4.98
C LEU A 121 -5.80 9.38 4.68
N LEU A 122 -5.36 8.78 3.57
CA LEU A 122 -5.50 7.35 3.36
C LEU A 122 -4.39 6.69 4.17
N GLU A 123 -4.75 6.04 5.25
CA GLU A 123 -3.77 5.38 6.11
C GLU A 123 -3.26 4.10 5.43
N PRO A 124 -1.95 3.90 5.43
CA PRO A 124 -1.39 2.66 4.89
C PRO A 124 -1.82 1.48 5.74
N SER A 125 -2.27 0.47 5.07
CA SER A 125 -2.75 -0.76 5.67
C SER A 125 -1.83 -1.96 5.41
N LEU A 126 -0.73 -1.73 4.68
CA LEU A 126 0.27 -2.74 4.34
C LEU A 126 1.57 -2.48 5.13
N ILE A 127 1.98 -3.45 5.93
CA ILE A 127 3.22 -3.41 6.71
C ILE A 127 4.09 -4.61 6.35
N ARG A 128 5.37 -4.36 6.09
CA ARG A 128 6.39 -5.39 5.93
C ARG A 128 7.19 -5.55 7.23
N ASN A 129 7.37 -6.79 7.65
CA ASN A 129 8.26 -7.16 8.76
C ASN A 129 9.12 -8.36 8.35
N GLY A 130 10.35 -8.11 7.95
CA GLY A 130 11.22 -9.11 7.35
C GLY A 130 10.66 -9.62 6.03
N SER A 131 10.40 -10.93 5.93
CA SER A 131 9.79 -11.57 4.77
C SER A 131 8.25 -11.67 4.85
N ARG A 132 7.65 -11.21 5.94
CA ARG A 132 6.20 -11.27 6.14
C ARG A 132 5.54 -9.93 5.85
N PHE A 133 4.33 -10.01 5.31
CA PHE A 133 3.47 -8.86 5.08
C PHE A 133 2.21 -8.98 5.91
N TYR A 134 1.72 -7.84 6.37
CA TYR A 134 0.50 -7.74 7.17
C TYR A 134 -0.42 -6.71 6.54
N ILE A 135 -1.69 -7.06 6.44
CA ILE A 135 -2.75 -6.22 5.88
C ILE A 135 -3.76 -5.95 6.98
N GLY A 136 -3.99 -4.68 7.29
CA GLY A 136 -4.89 -4.27 8.35
C GLY A 136 -5.69 -3.03 7.97
N ASN A 137 -6.65 -3.18 7.04
CA ASN A 137 -7.50 -2.09 6.63
C ASN A 137 -8.40 -1.63 7.77
N PRO A 138 -8.61 -0.31 7.92
CA PRO A 138 -9.49 0.25 8.95
C PRO A 138 -10.96 -0.18 8.82
N ASP A 139 -11.40 -0.60 7.63
CA ASP A 139 -12.75 -1.12 7.38
C ASP A 139 -12.92 -2.61 7.70
N SER A 140 -11.87 -3.24 8.19
CA SER A 140 -11.86 -4.66 8.58
C SER A 140 -11.56 -4.78 10.08
N ASP A 141 -12.27 -5.69 10.75
CA ASP A 141 -11.94 -6.08 12.11
C ASP A 141 -10.77 -7.07 12.17
N THR A 142 -10.29 -7.53 11.00
CA THR A 142 -9.28 -8.55 10.91
C THR A 142 -7.99 -7.99 10.34
N LEU A 143 -6.90 -8.22 11.06
CA LEU A 143 -5.54 -8.11 10.55
C LEU A 143 -5.14 -9.44 9.93
N PHE A 144 -4.68 -9.41 8.69
CA PHE A 144 -4.23 -10.59 7.96
C PHE A 144 -2.71 -10.64 7.87
N ALA A 145 -2.17 -11.85 7.94
CA ALA A 145 -0.83 -12.15 7.45
C ALA A 145 -0.92 -12.65 6.00
N MET A 146 -0.02 -12.16 5.15
CA MET A 146 0.07 -12.62 3.77
C MET A 146 1.24 -13.60 3.64
N ASN A 147 0.92 -14.78 3.12
CA ASN A 147 1.87 -15.84 2.84
C ASN A 147 2.61 -15.62 1.51
N PRO A 148 3.77 -16.28 1.30
CA PRO A 148 4.50 -16.20 0.03
C PRO A 148 3.69 -16.66 -1.20
N ASP A 149 2.70 -17.55 -1.02
CA ASP A 149 1.79 -18.02 -2.06
C ASP A 149 0.61 -17.05 -2.32
N ARG A 150 0.64 -15.86 -1.69
CA ARG A 150 -0.36 -14.79 -1.79
C ARG A 150 -1.67 -15.07 -1.04
N THR A 151 -1.79 -16.18 -0.32
CA THR A 151 -2.94 -16.44 0.54
C THR A 151 -2.90 -15.55 1.78
N LEU A 152 -4.10 -15.23 2.29
CA LEU A 152 -4.27 -14.40 3.49
C LEU A 152 -4.77 -15.26 4.64
N GLU A 153 -4.07 -15.19 5.77
CA GLU A 153 -4.45 -15.85 7.02
C GLU A 153 -4.87 -14.82 8.07
N PRO A 154 -6.04 -14.99 8.72
CA PRO A 154 -6.43 -14.15 9.84
C PRO A 154 -5.41 -14.27 10.97
N LEU A 155 -4.85 -13.14 11.41
CA LEU A 155 -3.85 -13.09 12.47
C LEU A 155 -4.43 -12.53 13.78
N LEU A 156 -5.17 -11.46 13.70
CA LEU A 156 -5.85 -10.81 14.81
C LEU A 156 -7.27 -10.45 14.40
N VAL A 157 -8.22 -10.66 15.30
CA VAL A 157 -9.61 -10.24 15.12
C VAL A 157 -9.98 -9.26 16.24
N ARG A 158 -10.49 -8.11 15.86
CA ARG A 158 -10.92 -7.08 16.78
C ARG A 158 -12.27 -7.44 17.42
N THR A 159 -12.36 -7.24 18.73
CA THR A 159 -13.61 -7.35 19.48
C THR A 159 -13.69 -6.16 20.47
N PRO A 160 -14.78 -5.39 20.51
CA PRO A 160 -15.96 -5.45 19.64
C PRO A 160 -15.66 -4.99 18.22
N SER A 161 -16.55 -5.36 17.28
CA SER A 161 -16.44 -4.97 15.86
C SER A 161 -16.51 -3.45 15.69
N HIS A 162 -15.83 -2.93 14.64
CA HIS A 162 -15.95 -1.52 14.26
C HIS A 162 -17.36 -1.16 13.76
N SER A 163 -18.12 -2.17 13.29
CA SER A 163 -19.50 -2.01 12.81
C SER A 163 -20.55 -2.04 13.91
N GLU A 164 -20.18 -2.37 15.16
CA GLU A 164 -21.11 -2.34 16.28
C GLU A 164 -21.54 -0.91 16.62
N GLU A 165 -22.81 -0.76 16.96
CA GLU A 165 -23.39 0.53 17.30
C GLU A 165 -22.65 1.21 18.46
N GLY A 166 -22.29 2.48 18.27
CA GLY A 166 -21.49 3.24 19.24
C GLY A 166 -19.97 3.06 19.14
N ASN A 167 -19.48 2.14 18.34
CA ASN A 167 -18.04 1.94 18.15
C ASN A 167 -17.53 2.80 16.95
N LYS A 168 -17.13 4.03 17.26
CA LYS A 168 -16.70 5.03 16.28
C LYS A 168 -15.18 5.11 16.09
N TYR A 169 -14.46 4.00 16.29
CA TYR A 169 -13.00 4.02 16.21
C TYR A 169 -12.47 2.97 15.22
N GLY A 170 -11.59 3.39 14.34
CA GLY A 170 -10.76 2.52 13.53
C GLY A 170 -9.50 2.07 14.29
N LEU A 171 -9.04 0.86 14.02
CA LEU A 171 -7.71 0.39 14.40
C LEU A 171 -6.81 0.41 13.18
N PHE A 172 -5.68 1.10 13.30
CA PHE A 172 -4.72 1.28 12.22
C PHE A 172 -3.44 0.54 12.58
N LEU A 173 -3.02 -0.37 11.72
CA LEU A 173 -1.74 -1.02 11.86
C LEU A 173 -0.62 -0.02 11.53
N ARG A 174 0.27 0.25 12.49
CA ARG A 174 1.37 1.22 12.36
C ARG A 174 2.72 0.57 12.12
N GLY A 175 2.89 -0.65 12.57
CA GLY A 175 4.14 -1.38 12.43
C GLY A 175 4.06 -2.76 13.02
N ALA A 176 5.06 -3.56 12.70
CA ALA A 176 5.29 -4.87 13.29
C ALA A 176 6.79 -5.07 13.50
N ALA A 177 7.16 -5.69 14.63
CA ALA A 177 8.54 -6.04 14.95
C ALA A 177 8.56 -7.40 15.66
N GLY A 178 9.10 -8.42 15.02
CA GLY A 178 9.02 -9.80 15.52
C GLY A 178 7.57 -10.23 15.69
N ALA A 179 7.17 -10.58 16.92
CA ALA A 179 5.81 -10.97 17.27
C ALA A 179 4.94 -9.80 17.76
N TYR A 180 5.45 -8.57 17.76
CA TYR A 180 4.74 -7.40 18.27
C TYR A 180 4.11 -6.60 17.15
N PHE A 181 2.87 -6.16 17.36
CA PHE A 181 2.12 -5.30 16.45
C PHE A 181 1.81 -3.97 17.11
N PHE A 182 2.09 -2.87 16.42
CA PHE A 182 1.81 -1.52 16.86
C PHE A 182 0.52 -1.04 16.20
N LEU A 183 -0.51 -0.85 17.02
CA LEU A 183 -1.82 -0.40 16.57
C LEU A 183 -2.14 0.95 17.18
N THR A 184 -2.79 1.82 16.41
CA THR A 184 -3.37 3.06 16.92
C THR A 184 -4.87 3.03 16.80
N LYS A 185 -5.55 3.59 17.79
CA LYS A 185 -7.00 3.80 17.81
C LYS A 185 -7.27 5.24 17.41
N GLN A 186 -8.10 5.44 16.38
CA GLN A 186 -8.47 6.78 15.92
C GLN A 186 -9.98 6.89 15.73
N PRO A 187 -10.60 8.05 16.05
CA PRO A 187 -11.99 8.31 15.70
C PRO A 187 -12.20 8.22 14.19
N MET A 188 -13.31 7.63 13.77
CA MET A 188 -13.75 7.57 12.36
C MET A 188 -14.80 8.64 12.07
#